data_9eca9207c4a945ec505aa2cb156e2f08
#
_entry.id   9eca9207c4a945ec505aa2cb156e2f08
#
_cell.length_a   1.000
_cell.length_b   1.000
_cell.length_c   1.000
_cell.angle_alpha   90.00
_cell.angle_beta   90.00
_cell.angle_gamma   90.00
#
_symmetry.space_group_name_H-M   'P 1'
#
loop_
_entity.id
_entity.type
_entity.pdbx_description
1 polymer ?
#
loop_
_entity_poly.entity_id
_entity_poly.type
_entity_poly.pdbx_seq_one_letter_code
_entity_poly.pdbx_strand_id
1 'polypeptide(L)'
;MDQAKEMARVAFEALEDKKGENVCIIDISNVSIIADYFVIADGTSDSQVRALVDNVEEKMYQAGYHQKQCEGQNGGAWVLMDYGDIIVHVFDRENREFYNLERIWNDGRRIDQINDL
;
A
#
# COMPACT_ATOMS: atom_id res chain seq x y z
N MET A 1 15.20 15.69 -1.99
CA MET A 1 14.68 14.59 -1.15
C MET A 1 13.45 13.99 -1.82
N ASP A 2 13.33 12.68 -1.80
CA ASP A 2 12.27 11.98 -2.50
C ASP A 2 11.00 11.88 -1.64
N GLN A 3 9.99 12.68 -1.97
CA GLN A 3 8.73 12.68 -1.25
C GLN A 3 7.98 11.35 -1.39
N ALA A 4 8.02 10.76 -2.58
CA ALA A 4 7.37 9.46 -2.81
C ALA A 4 7.97 8.38 -1.92
N LYS A 5 9.28 8.39 -1.73
CA LYS A 5 9.96 7.43 -0.88
C LYS A 5 9.52 7.60 0.59
N GLU A 6 9.40 8.83 1.06
CA GLU A 6 8.94 9.10 2.41
C GLU A 6 7.48 8.67 2.60
N MET A 7 6.63 8.94 1.61
CA MET A 7 5.24 8.49 1.65
C MET A 7 5.15 6.97 1.72
N ALA A 8 5.95 6.29 0.92
CA ALA A 8 5.97 4.82 0.93
C ALA A 8 6.42 4.28 2.29
N ARG A 9 7.40 4.92 2.92
CA ARG A 9 7.87 4.54 4.25
C ARG A 9 6.75 4.69 5.29
N VAL A 10 6.06 5.82 5.29
CA VAL A 10 4.97 6.07 6.24
C VAL A 10 3.86 5.03 6.08
N ALA A 11 3.46 4.76 4.84
CA ALA A 11 2.41 3.78 4.56
C ALA A 11 2.84 2.37 4.97
N PHE A 12 4.06 1.99 4.65
CA PHE A 12 4.61 0.67 5.01
C PHE A 12 4.59 0.48 6.52
N GLU A 13 5.10 1.46 7.25
CA GLU A 13 5.15 1.38 8.71
C GLU A 13 3.75 1.36 9.33
N ALA A 14 2.81 2.10 8.74
CA ALA A 14 1.42 2.10 9.21
C ALA A 14 0.78 0.72 9.07
N LEU A 15 1.09 0.02 7.97
CA LEU A 15 0.57 -1.32 7.74
C LEU A 15 1.20 -2.33 8.70
N GLU A 16 2.50 -2.21 8.94
CA GLU A 16 3.17 -3.10 9.90
C GLU A 16 2.68 -2.88 11.32
N ASP A 17 2.38 -1.63 11.67
CA ASP A 17 1.89 -1.27 13.00
C ASP A 17 0.59 -2.01 13.37
N LYS A 18 -0.25 -2.29 12.39
CA LYS A 18 -1.50 -3.04 12.59
C LYS A 18 -1.36 -4.49 12.15
N LYS A 19 -0.13 -4.98 12.06
CA LYS A 19 0.19 -6.38 11.78
C LYS A 19 -0.32 -6.85 10.42
N GLY A 20 -0.23 -5.97 9.43
CA GLY A 20 -0.54 -6.36 8.06
C GLY A 20 0.30 -7.54 7.63
N GLU A 21 -0.29 -8.42 6.83
CA GLU A 21 0.38 -9.60 6.32
C GLU A 21 1.05 -9.29 4.99
N ASN A 22 2.21 -9.89 4.77
CA ASN A 22 2.92 -9.82 3.48
C ASN A 22 3.08 -8.38 2.98
N VAL A 23 3.46 -7.46 3.87
CA VAL A 23 3.63 -6.07 3.51
C VAL A 23 4.85 -5.92 2.62
N CYS A 24 4.67 -5.28 1.48
CA CYS A 24 5.79 -5.01 0.58
C CYS A 24 5.57 -3.71 -0.19
N ILE A 25 6.66 -3.21 -0.76
CA ILE A 25 6.65 -2.05 -1.66
C ILE A 25 7.14 -2.53 -3.01
N ILE A 26 6.52 -2.08 -4.09
CA ILE A 26 7.01 -2.33 -5.44
C ILE A 26 7.37 -0.98 -6.05
N ASP A 27 8.65 -0.81 -6.40
CA ASP A 27 9.11 0.38 -7.09
C ASP A 27 8.75 0.25 -8.55
N ILE A 28 7.76 1.03 -9.01
CA ILE A 28 7.28 1.01 -10.38
C ILE A 28 7.66 2.29 -11.14
N SER A 29 8.53 3.10 -10.56
CA SER A 29 8.88 4.40 -11.14
C SER A 29 9.46 4.29 -12.56
N ASN A 30 10.14 3.19 -12.87
CA ASN A 30 10.74 2.99 -14.18
C ASN A 30 9.84 2.27 -15.17
N VAL A 31 8.66 1.78 -14.74
CA VAL A 31 7.78 0.99 -15.60
C VAL A 31 6.37 1.58 -15.71
N SER A 32 6.06 2.59 -14.93
CA SER A 32 4.72 3.20 -14.93
C SER A 32 4.80 4.70 -14.68
N ILE A 33 3.84 5.43 -15.26
CA ILE A 33 3.69 6.86 -15.02
C ILE A 33 2.58 7.16 -13.99
N ILE A 34 1.85 6.13 -13.52
CA ILE A 34 0.72 6.36 -12.61
C ILE A 34 1.17 6.64 -11.18
N ALA A 35 2.29 6.07 -10.77
CA ALA A 35 2.83 6.27 -9.44
C ALA A 35 4.28 5.80 -9.41
N ASP A 36 5.01 6.17 -8.36
CA ASP A 36 6.38 5.71 -8.17
C ASP A 36 6.45 4.40 -7.40
N TYR A 37 5.52 4.19 -6.47
CA TYR A 37 5.49 2.99 -5.64
C TYR A 37 4.08 2.46 -5.43
N PHE A 38 3.96 1.14 -5.40
CA PHE A 38 2.81 0.47 -4.79
C PHE A 38 3.23 0.00 -3.41
N VAL A 39 2.36 0.17 -2.43
CA VAL A 39 2.55 -0.38 -1.09
C VAL A 39 1.41 -1.35 -0.86
N ILE A 40 1.72 -2.61 -0.62
CA ILE A 40 0.73 -3.69 -0.63
C ILE A 40 0.76 -4.46 0.68
N ALA A 41 -0.42 -4.80 1.17
CA ALA A 41 -0.56 -5.67 2.34
C ALA A 41 -1.87 -6.42 2.26
N ASP A 42 -2.00 -7.48 3.03
CA ASP A 42 -3.28 -8.18 3.19
C ASP A 42 -3.63 -8.34 4.65
N GLY A 43 -4.92 -8.50 4.90
CA GLY A 43 -5.46 -8.76 6.23
C GLY A 43 -6.17 -10.10 6.26
N THR A 44 -6.24 -10.69 7.47
CA THR A 44 -6.84 -12.01 7.66
C THR A 44 -8.35 -11.95 7.89
N SER A 45 -8.89 -10.75 8.11
CA SER A 45 -10.31 -10.53 8.35
C SER A 45 -10.71 -9.16 7.84
N ASP A 46 -12.02 -8.94 7.66
CA ASP A 46 -12.53 -7.63 7.27
C ASP A 46 -12.16 -6.57 8.31
N SER A 47 -12.19 -6.93 9.59
CA SER A 47 -11.80 -6.02 10.66
C SER A 47 -10.35 -5.60 10.55
N GLN A 48 -9.46 -6.54 10.21
CA GLN A 48 -8.06 -6.22 10.05
C GLN A 48 -7.82 -5.35 8.82
N VAL A 49 -8.48 -5.68 7.70
CA VAL A 49 -8.38 -4.85 6.49
C VAL A 49 -8.79 -3.41 6.81
N ARG A 50 -9.90 -3.23 7.52
CA ARG A 50 -10.35 -1.90 7.91
C ARG A 50 -9.34 -1.20 8.82
N ALA A 51 -8.78 -1.92 9.79
CA ALA A 51 -7.78 -1.36 10.69
C ALA A 51 -6.53 -0.92 9.93
N LEU A 52 -6.10 -1.70 8.94
CA LEU A 52 -4.95 -1.35 8.11
C LEU A 52 -5.23 -0.06 7.33
N VAL A 53 -6.39 0.01 6.68
CA VAL A 53 -6.79 1.19 5.89
C VAL A 53 -6.86 2.43 6.79
N ASP A 54 -7.52 2.31 7.93
CA ASP A 54 -7.68 3.44 8.85
C ASP A 54 -6.33 3.94 9.37
N ASN A 55 -5.42 3.02 9.66
CA ASN A 55 -4.11 3.42 10.17
C ASN A 55 -3.25 4.10 9.11
N VAL A 56 -3.34 3.64 7.86
CA VAL A 56 -2.65 4.32 6.76
C VAL A 56 -3.20 5.74 6.61
N GLU A 57 -4.52 5.90 6.61
CA GLU A 57 -5.14 7.22 6.50
C GLU A 57 -4.65 8.15 7.61
N GLU A 58 -4.65 7.66 8.84
CA GLU A 58 -4.26 8.47 10.00
C GLU A 58 -2.80 8.88 9.92
N LYS A 59 -1.90 7.92 9.67
CA LYS A 59 -0.47 8.20 9.65
C LYS A 59 -0.06 9.08 8.48
N MET A 60 -0.66 8.87 7.32
CA MET A 60 -0.39 9.71 6.16
C MET A 60 -0.88 11.14 6.40
N TYR A 61 -2.07 11.28 7.00
CA TYR A 61 -2.60 12.60 7.33
C TYR A 61 -1.70 13.33 8.33
N GLN A 62 -1.25 12.63 9.37
CA GLN A 62 -0.34 13.22 10.37
C GLN A 62 0.98 13.66 9.74
N ALA A 63 1.42 12.95 8.70
CA ALA A 63 2.66 13.29 7.99
C ALA A 63 2.46 14.40 6.96
N GLY A 64 1.23 14.89 6.79
CA GLY A 64 0.93 15.97 5.85
C GLY A 64 0.54 15.54 4.45
N TYR A 65 0.27 14.26 4.25
CA TYR A 65 -0.10 13.74 2.92
C TYR A 65 -1.60 13.49 2.85
N HIS A 66 -2.23 14.02 1.80
CA HIS A 66 -3.68 13.93 1.62
C HIS A 66 -4.03 12.90 0.56
N GLN A 67 -4.98 12.03 0.90
CA GLN A 67 -5.50 11.03 -0.01
C GLN A 67 -6.30 11.70 -1.13
N LYS A 68 -5.98 11.36 -2.37
CA LYS A 68 -6.70 11.91 -3.53
C LYS A 68 -8.01 11.19 -3.76
N GLN A 69 -8.01 9.86 -3.63
CA GLN A 69 -9.24 9.08 -3.69
C GLN A 69 -9.01 7.72 -3.02
N CYS A 70 -10.10 7.08 -2.66
CA CYS A 70 -10.08 5.77 -2.04
C CYS A 70 -11.23 4.95 -2.63
N GLU A 71 -10.95 3.74 -3.07
CA GLU A 71 -11.94 2.86 -3.68
C GLU A 71 -11.96 1.53 -2.93
N GLY A 72 -13.14 0.90 -2.89
CA GLY A 72 -13.28 -0.43 -2.32
C GLY A 72 -13.52 -0.49 -0.82
N GLN A 73 -13.70 0.66 -0.14
CA GLN A 73 -13.86 0.71 1.31
C GLN A 73 -14.99 -0.17 1.84
N ASN A 74 -16.08 -0.27 1.11
CA ASN A 74 -17.26 -0.98 1.56
C ASN A 74 -17.21 -2.48 1.27
N GLY A 75 -16.35 -2.89 0.34
CA GLY A 75 -16.27 -4.28 -0.07
C GLY A 75 -15.32 -5.13 0.75
N GLY A 76 -14.28 -4.50 1.30
CA GLY A 76 -13.27 -5.21 2.11
C GLY A 76 -12.33 -6.13 1.36
N ALA A 77 -12.62 -6.44 0.09
CA ALA A 77 -11.83 -7.38 -0.67
C ALA A 77 -10.54 -6.76 -1.20
N TRP A 78 -10.62 -5.53 -1.64
CA TRP A 78 -9.48 -4.79 -2.19
C TRP A 78 -9.76 -3.31 -2.02
N VAL A 79 -8.99 -2.66 -1.15
CA VAL A 79 -9.09 -1.22 -0.93
C VAL A 79 -7.89 -0.56 -1.59
N LEU A 80 -8.15 0.39 -2.48
CA LEU A 80 -7.12 1.14 -3.19
C LEU A 80 -7.12 2.58 -2.66
N MET A 81 -5.97 3.03 -2.18
CA MET A 81 -5.81 4.37 -1.61
C MET A 81 -4.79 5.14 -2.45
N ASP A 82 -5.28 6.12 -3.21
CA ASP A 82 -4.46 6.89 -4.15
C ASP A 82 -3.95 8.16 -3.47
N TYR A 83 -2.64 8.24 -3.30
CA TYR A 83 -1.95 9.43 -2.76
C TYR A 83 -1.14 10.18 -3.83
N GLY A 84 -1.30 9.80 -5.10
CA GLY A 84 -0.59 10.46 -6.20
C GLY A 84 0.73 9.77 -6.51
N ASP A 85 1.74 10.06 -5.70
CA ASP A 85 3.07 9.47 -5.91
C ASP A 85 3.13 8.00 -5.49
N ILE A 86 2.24 7.59 -4.60
CA ILE A 86 2.12 6.19 -4.22
C ILE A 86 0.66 5.75 -4.25
N ILE A 87 0.44 4.47 -4.43
CA ILE A 87 -0.87 3.85 -4.33
C ILE A 87 -0.76 2.71 -3.33
N VAL A 88 -1.59 2.74 -2.29
CA VAL A 88 -1.62 1.69 -1.27
C VAL A 88 -2.73 0.72 -1.62
N HIS A 89 -2.41 -0.56 -1.62
CA HIS A 89 -3.36 -1.64 -1.90
C HIS A 89 -3.48 -2.52 -0.67
N VAL A 90 -4.68 -2.62 -0.11
CA VAL A 90 -4.95 -3.49 1.03
C VAL A 90 -5.98 -4.52 0.59
N PHE A 91 -5.60 -5.78 0.64
CA PHE A 91 -6.45 -6.90 0.22
C PHE A 91 -6.86 -7.75 1.43
N ASP A 92 -7.93 -8.53 1.29
CA ASP A 92 -8.03 -9.71 2.12
C ASP A 92 -7.08 -10.77 1.51
N ARG A 93 -6.78 -11.82 2.27
CA ARG A 93 -5.77 -12.80 1.83
C ARG A 93 -6.13 -13.46 0.52
N GLU A 94 -7.40 -13.86 0.37
CA GLU A 94 -7.85 -14.55 -0.84
C GLU A 94 -7.69 -13.68 -2.08
N ASN A 95 -8.08 -12.41 -1.99
CA ASN A 95 -7.97 -11.50 -3.13
C ASN A 95 -6.54 -11.07 -3.41
N ARG A 96 -5.67 -11.03 -2.40
CA ARG A 96 -4.25 -10.78 -2.61
C ARG A 96 -3.67 -11.80 -3.58
N GLU A 97 -3.97 -13.07 -3.35
CA GLU A 97 -3.50 -14.16 -4.21
C GLU A 97 -4.13 -14.10 -5.58
N PHE A 98 -5.44 -13.83 -5.64
CA PHE A 98 -6.18 -13.80 -6.89
C PHE A 98 -5.64 -12.71 -7.84
N TYR A 99 -5.49 -11.49 -7.35
CA TYR A 99 -5.04 -10.38 -8.19
C TYR A 99 -3.54 -10.37 -8.42
N ASN A 100 -2.77 -10.78 -7.42
CA ASN A 100 -1.31 -10.96 -7.50
C ASN A 100 -0.61 -9.82 -8.23
N LEU A 101 -0.70 -8.62 -7.66
CA LEU A 101 -0.09 -7.43 -8.26
C LEU A 101 1.43 -7.56 -8.40
N GLU A 102 2.06 -8.30 -7.51
CA GLU A 102 3.51 -8.53 -7.56
C GLU A 102 3.91 -9.21 -8.87
N ARG A 103 3.07 -10.10 -9.38
CA ARG A 103 3.33 -10.78 -10.64
C ARG A 103 3.07 -9.88 -11.83
N ILE A 104 1.99 -9.10 -11.78
CA ILE A 104 1.62 -8.18 -12.86
C ILE A 104 2.71 -7.12 -13.03
N TRP A 105 3.29 -6.65 -11.92
CA TRP A 105 4.31 -5.62 -11.90
C TRP A 105 5.70 -6.19 -11.62
N ASN A 106 6.01 -7.39 -12.15
CA ASN A 106 7.28 -8.05 -11.86
C ASN A 106 8.49 -7.32 -12.46
N ASP A 107 8.29 -6.36 -13.37
CA ASP A 107 9.36 -5.51 -13.86
C ASP A 107 9.75 -4.43 -12.86
N GLY A 108 8.93 -4.21 -11.83
CA GLY A 108 9.24 -3.31 -10.74
C GLY A 108 10.16 -3.98 -9.73
N ARG A 109 10.83 -3.16 -8.92
CA ARG A 109 11.72 -3.67 -7.87
C ARG A 109 10.91 -3.89 -6.60
N ARG A 110 10.85 -5.14 -6.14
CA ARG A 110 10.15 -5.48 -4.91
C ARG A 110 11.01 -5.18 -3.68
N ILE A 111 10.42 -4.54 -2.68
CA ILE A 111 11.08 -4.16 -1.44
C ILE A 111 10.25 -4.72 -0.30
N ASP A 112 10.82 -5.68 0.44
CA ASP A 112 10.12 -6.31 1.56
C ASP A 112 10.51 -5.72 2.91
N GLN A 113 11.60 -4.98 2.96
CA GLN A 113 12.09 -4.37 4.19
C GLN A 113 12.33 -2.89 4.00
N ILE A 114 11.92 -2.10 5.00
CA ILE A 114 11.97 -0.65 4.90
C ILE A 114 13.38 -0.12 4.68
N ASN A 115 14.39 -0.84 5.17
CA ASN A 115 15.78 -0.41 5.02
C ASN A 115 16.27 -0.50 3.57
N ASP A 116 15.58 -1.25 2.73
CA ASP A 116 15.95 -1.43 1.33
C ASP A 116 15.28 -0.39 0.41
N LEU A 117 14.45 0.46 0.98
CA LEU A 117 13.72 1.48 0.23
C LEU A 117 14.60 2.65 -0.25
#